data_3c693bf96c1f925f45b72e3ddc1870e6
#
_entry.id   3c693bf96c1f925f45b72e3ddc1870e6
#
_cell.length_a   1.000
_cell.length_b   1.000
_cell.length_c   1.000
_cell.angle_alpha   90.00
_cell.angle_beta   90.00
_cell.angle_gamma   90.00
#
_symmetry.space_group_name_H-M   'P 1'
#
loop_
_entity.id
_entity.type
_entity.pdbx_description
1 polymer ?
#
loop_
_entity_poly.entity_id
_entity_poly.type
_entity_poly.pdbx_seq_one_letter_code
_entity_poly.pdbx_strand_id
1 'polypeptide(L)'
;MPEIQRVWHTHFQAYGADKVWKQMNRERLQVARCTVERLMQRLALRGVVRGKVVRTTISDNTAPCLLDKVNRQFRAERPNQLWVSDFTYVSTWQGWVYVAFVVDVFARRIVGWRVSRSMRTDFVLDALEQALHSRQSERNGTLVHHSDRGSQYVSIRYSERLAEAGIEPSVGSRGDSYDNALAETINGLYKAELIHRRAPWKTMAAVELATLEWVAWFNHHRLLEPIGYIPPAEAEANYYRHLASPVAMAA
;
A
#
# COMPACT_ATOMS: atom_id res chain seq x y z
N MET A 1 -19.52 24.78 2.15
CA MET A 1 -18.68 24.47 3.33
C MET A 1 -18.93 23.06 3.90
N PRO A 2 -20.18 22.60 4.15
CA PRO A 2 -20.42 21.27 4.73
C PRO A 2 -19.83 20.13 3.89
N GLU A 3 -19.91 20.19 2.56
CA GLU A 3 -19.37 19.15 1.69
C GLU A 3 -17.85 18.99 1.76
N ILE A 4 -17.10 20.08 1.90
CA ILE A 4 -15.64 20.04 2.08
C ILE A 4 -15.30 19.33 3.39
N GLN A 5 -16.01 19.65 4.47
CA GLN A 5 -15.83 19.01 5.77
C GLN A 5 -16.20 17.52 5.70
N ARG A 6 -17.33 17.20 5.07
CA ARG A 6 -17.75 15.81 4.86
C ARG A 6 -16.67 15.00 4.13
N VAL A 7 -16.24 15.46 2.95
CA VAL A 7 -15.21 14.79 2.17
C VAL A 7 -13.93 14.63 2.98
N TRP A 8 -13.48 15.68 3.68
CA TRP A 8 -12.26 15.62 4.47
C TRP A 8 -12.37 14.60 5.62
N HIS A 9 -13.49 14.56 6.34
CA HIS A 9 -13.74 13.61 7.43
C HIS A 9 -13.84 12.16 6.91
N THR A 10 -14.61 11.94 5.85
CA THR A 10 -14.79 10.60 5.24
C THR A 10 -13.46 10.00 4.76
N HIS A 11 -12.50 10.85 4.37
CA HIS A 11 -11.20 10.40 3.87
C HIS A 11 -10.08 10.49 4.91
N PHE A 12 -10.35 10.02 6.12
CA PHE A 12 -9.38 9.95 7.24
C PHE A 12 -8.72 11.28 7.56
N GLN A 13 -9.33 12.40 7.15
CA GLN A 13 -8.73 13.72 7.26
C GLN A 13 -7.34 13.80 6.59
N ALA A 14 -7.03 12.87 5.69
CA ALA A 14 -5.75 12.74 5.04
C ALA A 14 -5.61 13.65 3.81
N TYR A 15 -6.73 14.05 3.21
CA TYR A 15 -6.72 14.82 1.97
C TYR A 15 -6.39 16.29 2.18
N GLY A 16 -5.42 16.79 1.40
CA GLY A 16 -5.23 18.22 1.16
C GLY A 16 -6.20 18.75 0.11
N ALA A 17 -6.15 20.05 -0.16
CA ALA A 17 -7.10 20.73 -1.05
C ALA A 17 -7.22 20.13 -2.45
N ASP A 18 -6.12 19.66 -3.03
CA ASP A 18 -6.13 19.02 -4.35
C ASP A 18 -6.98 17.73 -4.36
N LYS A 19 -6.78 16.84 -3.40
CA LYS A 19 -7.55 15.58 -3.32
C LYS A 19 -9.00 15.81 -2.90
N VAL A 20 -9.27 16.77 -2.02
CA VAL A 20 -10.64 17.16 -1.68
C VAL A 20 -11.35 17.68 -2.93
N TRP A 21 -10.72 18.57 -3.70
CA TRP A 21 -11.24 19.08 -4.95
C TRP A 21 -11.53 17.95 -5.97
N LYS A 22 -10.57 17.05 -6.18
CA LYS A 22 -10.74 15.90 -7.09
C LYS A 22 -11.89 15.00 -6.65
N GLN A 23 -12.02 14.71 -5.36
CA GLN A 23 -13.09 13.90 -4.83
C GLN A 23 -14.47 14.58 -5.02
N MET A 24 -14.58 15.88 -4.75
CA MET A 24 -15.81 16.63 -4.97
C MET A 24 -16.24 16.58 -6.44
N ASN A 25 -15.29 16.75 -7.39
CA ASN A 25 -15.61 16.65 -8.82
C ASN A 25 -16.06 15.23 -9.22
N ARG A 26 -15.46 14.17 -8.63
CA ARG A 26 -15.92 12.78 -8.82
C ARG A 26 -17.37 12.59 -8.33
N GLU A 27 -17.76 13.28 -7.28
CA GLU A 27 -19.13 13.32 -6.76
C GLU A 27 -20.05 14.30 -7.50
N ARG A 28 -19.59 14.84 -8.65
CA ARG A 28 -20.31 15.81 -9.49
C ARG A 28 -20.56 17.17 -8.82
N LEU A 29 -19.84 17.48 -7.76
CA LEU A 29 -19.85 18.80 -7.13
C LEU A 29 -18.83 19.69 -7.83
N GLN A 30 -19.29 20.42 -8.84
CA GLN A 30 -18.41 21.31 -9.62
C GLN A 30 -18.01 22.53 -8.80
N VAL A 31 -16.74 22.63 -8.49
CA VAL A 31 -16.16 23.74 -7.72
C VAL A 31 -14.73 23.99 -8.21
N ALA A 32 -14.33 25.26 -8.26
CA ALA A 32 -12.96 25.60 -8.59
C ALA A 32 -11.99 25.19 -7.48
N ARG A 33 -10.80 24.67 -7.85
CA ARG A 33 -9.77 24.23 -6.89
C ARG A 33 -9.39 25.35 -5.90
N CYS A 34 -9.21 26.59 -6.40
CA CYS A 34 -8.88 27.74 -5.54
C CYS A 34 -9.96 28.06 -4.50
N THR A 35 -11.23 27.78 -4.81
CA THR A 35 -12.32 27.92 -3.84
C THR A 35 -12.20 26.88 -2.74
N VAL A 36 -11.91 25.61 -3.08
CA VAL A 36 -11.70 24.55 -2.08
C VAL A 36 -10.52 24.90 -1.19
N GLU A 37 -9.41 25.33 -1.76
CA GLU A 37 -8.20 25.70 -1.03
C GLU A 37 -8.46 26.85 -0.02
N ARG A 38 -9.09 27.92 -0.48
CA ARG A 38 -9.48 29.06 0.38
C ARG A 38 -10.42 28.66 1.50
N LEU A 39 -11.42 27.81 1.21
CA LEU A 39 -12.38 27.36 2.21
C LEU A 39 -11.75 26.40 3.22
N MET A 40 -10.86 25.50 2.80
CA MET A 40 -10.12 24.65 3.72
C MET A 40 -9.21 25.46 4.65
N GLN A 41 -8.55 26.51 4.14
CA GLN A 41 -7.76 27.44 4.96
C GLN A 41 -8.64 28.13 6.01
N ARG A 42 -9.81 28.64 5.61
CA ARG A 42 -10.76 29.28 6.54
C ARG A 42 -11.29 28.33 7.62
N LEU A 43 -11.42 27.05 7.30
CA LEU A 43 -11.86 26.00 8.21
C LEU A 43 -10.72 25.36 8.99
N ALA A 44 -9.48 25.85 8.82
CA ALA A 44 -8.25 25.28 9.39
C ALA A 44 -8.08 23.76 9.07
N LEU A 45 -8.63 23.28 7.95
CA LEU A 45 -8.52 21.91 7.52
C LEU A 45 -7.20 21.72 6.76
N ARG A 46 -6.43 20.72 7.16
CA ARG A 46 -5.14 20.38 6.54
C ARG A 46 -5.07 18.89 6.23
N GLY A 47 -4.51 18.57 5.08
CA GLY A 47 -4.17 17.18 4.74
C GLY A 47 -2.93 16.70 5.49
N VAL A 48 -2.71 15.41 5.43
CA VAL A 48 -1.50 14.78 6.00
C VAL A 48 -0.31 15.06 5.10
N VAL A 49 0.77 15.52 5.70
CA VAL A 49 2.08 15.64 5.06
C VAL A 49 3.01 14.62 5.71
N ARG A 50 3.67 13.79 4.88
CA ARG A 50 4.73 12.92 5.39
C ARG A 50 5.89 13.77 5.88
N GLY A 51 6.40 13.48 7.07
CA GLY A 51 7.61 14.11 7.60
C GLY A 51 8.82 13.82 6.72
N LYS A 52 9.91 14.56 6.92
CA LYS A 52 11.19 14.27 6.27
C LYS A 52 11.64 12.87 6.69
N VAL A 53 11.94 12.01 5.71
CA VAL A 53 12.60 10.73 5.97
C VAL A 53 14.03 11.03 6.43
N VAL A 54 14.36 10.69 7.67
CA VAL A 54 15.73 10.70 8.14
C VAL A 54 16.42 9.46 7.56
N ARG A 55 17.33 9.64 6.62
CA ARG A 55 18.16 8.56 6.09
C ARG A 55 19.18 8.16 7.16
N THR A 56 19.07 6.94 7.65
CA THR A 56 19.99 6.34 8.62
C THR A 56 20.97 5.35 7.98
N THR A 57 20.76 4.99 6.72
CA THR A 57 21.58 4.00 6.00
C THR A 57 22.20 4.63 4.75
N ILE A 58 23.50 4.37 4.55
CA ILE A 58 24.22 4.68 3.31
C ILE A 58 24.20 3.39 2.48
N SER A 59 23.55 3.43 1.31
CA SER A 59 23.50 2.28 0.40
C SER A 59 24.80 2.14 -0.36
N ASP A 60 25.30 0.92 -0.47
CA ASP A 60 26.38 0.56 -1.38
C ASP A 60 25.78 0.24 -2.77
N ASN A 61 25.87 1.21 -3.67
CA ASN A 61 25.30 1.12 -5.01
C ASN A 61 26.15 0.26 -5.97
N THR A 62 27.28 -0.27 -5.54
CA THR A 62 28.23 -1.00 -6.40
C THR A 62 28.12 -2.51 -6.28
N ALA A 63 27.47 -3.03 -5.25
CA ALA A 63 27.32 -4.47 -5.05
C ALA A 63 26.20 -5.05 -5.95
N PRO A 64 26.51 -6.00 -6.86
CA PRO A 64 25.49 -6.62 -7.71
C PRO A 64 24.57 -7.50 -6.86
N CYS A 65 23.25 -7.32 -7.02
CA CYS A 65 22.24 -8.18 -6.40
C CYS A 65 21.74 -9.21 -7.41
N LEU A 66 22.28 -10.41 -7.38
CA LEU A 66 21.97 -11.50 -8.32
C LEU A 66 20.52 -12.03 -8.15
N LEU A 67 19.85 -11.73 -7.04
CA LEU A 67 18.48 -12.19 -6.72
C LEU A 67 17.41 -11.12 -6.98
N ASP A 68 17.81 -9.88 -7.30
CA ASP A 68 16.87 -8.81 -7.62
C ASP A 68 16.42 -8.91 -9.08
N LYS A 69 15.16 -9.29 -9.28
CA LYS A 69 14.51 -9.37 -10.60
C LYS A 69 13.71 -8.11 -10.93
N VAL A 70 13.49 -7.25 -9.97
CA VAL A 70 12.70 -6.02 -10.12
C VAL A 70 13.56 -4.86 -10.61
N ASN A 71 14.86 -4.87 -10.26
CA ASN A 71 15.84 -3.84 -10.64
C ASN A 71 15.27 -2.41 -10.49
N ARG A 72 14.63 -2.12 -9.35
CA ARG A 72 13.99 -0.83 -9.01
C ARG A 72 12.85 -0.41 -9.95
N GLN A 73 12.39 -1.31 -10.84
CA GLN A 73 11.29 -1.04 -11.76
C GLN A 73 9.97 -1.57 -11.18
N PHE A 74 9.38 -0.82 -10.22
CA PHE A 74 8.08 -1.14 -9.63
C PHE A 74 6.95 -0.78 -10.59
N ARG A 75 6.92 -1.45 -11.75
CA ARG A 75 5.88 -1.34 -12.76
C ARG A 75 5.36 -2.72 -13.11
N ALA A 76 4.07 -2.83 -13.21
CA ALA A 76 3.38 -4.03 -13.67
C ALA A 76 2.35 -3.63 -14.73
N GLU A 77 2.22 -4.43 -15.76
CA GLU A 77 1.28 -4.18 -16.87
C GLU A 77 -0.11 -4.76 -16.60
N ARG A 78 -0.18 -5.68 -15.64
CA ARG A 78 -1.42 -6.37 -15.24
C ARG A 78 -1.43 -6.65 -13.74
N PRO A 79 -2.64 -6.83 -13.15
CA PRO A 79 -2.77 -7.35 -11.80
C PRO A 79 -2.08 -8.71 -11.65
N ASN A 80 -1.58 -8.98 -10.44
CA ASN A 80 -0.91 -10.24 -10.08
C ASN A 80 0.32 -10.58 -10.94
N GLN A 81 1.02 -9.57 -11.44
CA GLN A 81 2.31 -9.72 -12.11
C GLN A 81 3.47 -9.56 -11.12
N LEU A 82 3.38 -8.60 -10.25
CA LEU A 82 4.39 -8.28 -9.25
C LEU A 82 3.72 -7.88 -7.94
N TRP A 83 4.06 -8.59 -6.88
CA TRP A 83 3.75 -8.18 -5.51
C TRP A 83 5.00 -7.70 -4.79
N VAL A 84 4.83 -6.70 -3.94
CA VAL A 84 5.87 -6.24 -3.01
C VAL A 84 5.40 -6.38 -1.59
N SER A 85 6.30 -6.79 -0.70
CA SER A 85 5.99 -6.95 0.72
C SER A 85 6.99 -6.22 1.59
N ASP A 86 6.48 -5.66 2.65
CA ASP A 86 7.28 -5.06 3.71
C ASP A 86 6.46 -5.04 5.01
N PHE A 87 7.14 -4.83 6.14
CA PHE A 87 6.47 -4.66 7.41
C PHE A 87 6.96 -3.43 8.15
N THR A 88 6.14 -2.95 9.04
CA THR A 88 6.45 -1.83 9.91
C THR A 88 6.07 -2.13 11.34
N TYR A 89 6.44 -1.27 12.27
CA TYR A 89 6.13 -1.42 13.70
C TYR A 89 5.39 -0.21 14.24
N VAL A 90 4.54 -0.48 15.23
CA VAL A 90 3.70 0.49 15.94
C VAL A 90 3.95 0.35 17.43
N SER A 91 4.22 1.46 18.11
CA SER A 91 4.34 1.49 19.57
C SER A 91 2.95 1.51 20.19
N THR A 92 2.72 0.61 21.16
CA THR A 92 1.51 0.57 21.97
C THR A 92 1.86 0.57 23.46
N TRP A 93 0.89 0.81 24.33
CA TRP A 93 1.11 0.69 25.77
C TRP A 93 1.46 -0.74 26.22
N GLN A 94 1.14 -1.75 25.38
CA GLN A 94 1.43 -3.16 25.64
C GLN A 94 2.72 -3.65 24.95
N GLY A 95 3.55 -2.74 24.42
CA GLY A 95 4.77 -3.04 23.68
C GLY A 95 4.62 -2.83 22.17
N TRP A 96 5.61 -3.33 21.43
CA TRP A 96 5.65 -3.21 19.98
C TRP A 96 4.68 -4.17 19.30
N VAL A 97 4.05 -3.67 18.24
CA VAL A 97 3.18 -4.42 17.34
C VAL A 97 3.73 -4.25 15.93
N TYR A 98 3.74 -5.33 15.17
CA TYR A 98 4.24 -5.39 13.80
C TYR A 98 3.08 -5.48 12.82
N VAL A 99 3.19 -4.79 11.68
CA VAL A 99 2.16 -4.78 10.64
C VAL A 99 2.83 -5.06 9.31
N ALA A 100 2.47 -6.19 8.68
CA ALA A 100 2.94 -6.57 7.35
C ALA A 100 1.88 -6.24 6.30
N PHE A 101 2.33 -5.83 5.12
CA PHE A 101 1.52 -5.62 3.94
C PHE A 101 2.08 -6.38 2.75
N VAL A 102 1.18 -6.95 1.95
CA VAL A 102 1.45 -7.46 0.59
C VAL A 102 0.69 -6.57 -0.38
N VAL A 103 1.37 -6.02 -1.35
CA VAL A 103 0.85 -5.00 -2.25
C VAL A 103 1.02 -5.42 -3.70
N ASP A 104 -0.05 -5.45 -4.46
CA ASP A 104 -0.01 -5.60 -5.91
C ASP A 104 0.46 -4.27 -6.55
N VAL A 105 1.55 -4.36 -7.32
CA VAL A 105 2.22 -3.17 -7.89
C VAL A 105 1.38 -2.49 -8.96
N PHE A 106 0.59 -3.23 -9.74
CA PHE A 106 -0.20 -2.70 -10.84
C PHE A 106 -1.13 -1.56 -10.39
N ALA A 107 -2.01 -1.86 -9.46
CA ALA A 107 -2.99 -0.91 -8.93
C ALA A 107 -2.58 -0.33 -7.56
N ARG A 108 -1.43 -0.73 -7.01
CA ARG A 108 -1.00 -0.41 -5.65
C ARG A 108 -1.99 -0.88 -4.58
N ARG A 109 -2.73 -1.95 -4.88
CA ARG A 109 -3.74 -2.52 -4.00
C ARG A 109 -3.10 -3.37 -2.92
N ILE A 110 -3.47 -3.16 -1.67
CA ILE A 110 -3.09 -4.03 -0.57
C ILE A 110 -3.93 -5.30 -0.68
N VAL A 111 -3.28 -6.43 -0.95
CA VAL A 111 -3.92 -7.72 -1.20
C VAL A 111 -3.83 -8.66 0.00
N GLY A 112 -2.90 -8.41 0.91
CA GLY A 112 -2.76 -9.11 2.17
C GLY A 112 -2.15 -8.21 3.24
N TRP A 113 -2.53 -8.45 4.50
CA TRP A 113 -1.97 -7.74 5.64
C TRP A 113 -2.15 -8.54 6.93
N ARG A 114 -1.28 -8.29 7.91
CA ARG A 114 -1.37 -8.90 9.23
C ARG A 114 -0.84 -7.97 10.30
N VAL A 115 -1.47 -8.02 11.49
CA VAL A 115 -0.97 -7.37 12.71
C VAL A 115 -0.56 -8.45 13.70
N SER A 116 0.61 -8.32 14.33
CA SER A 116 1.15 -9.31 15.25
C SER A 116 1.99 -8.66 16.37
N ARG A 117 2.07 -9.32 17.52
CA ARG A 117 3.02 -8.98 18.59
C ARG A 117 4.40 -9.60 18.36
N SER A 118 4.50 -10.53 17.43
CA SER A 118 5.73 -11.27 17.15
C SER A 118 6.24 -10.94 15.74
N MET A 119 7.53 -10.70 15.62
CA MET A 119 8.23 -10.45 14.36
C MET A 119 8.72 -11.77 13.71
N ARG A 120 8.15 -12.93 14.09
CA ARG A 120 8.53 -14.22 13.50
C ARG A 120 7.97 -14.35 12.09
N THR A 121 8.53 -15.29 11.32
CA THR A 121 8.09 -15.57 9.93
C THR A 121 6.60 -15.83 9.81
N ASP A 122 5.95 -16.40 10.83
CA ASP A 122 4.52 -16.72 10.79
C ASP A 122 3.63 -15.50 10.46
N PHE A 123 3.96 -14.31 10.96
CA PHE A 123 3.11 -13.15 10.72
C PHE A 123 3.19 -12.62 9.28
N VAL A 124 4.37 -12.71 8.62
CA VAL A 124 4.49 -12.35 7.20
C VAL A 124 3.90 -13.44 6.30
N LEU A 125 3.95 -14.71 6.73
CA LEU A 125 3.25 -15.81 6.08
C LEU A 125 1.73 -15.62 6.13
N ASP A 126 1.16 -15.24 7.26
CA ASP A 126 -0.28 -14.97 7.39
C ASP A 126 -0.73 -13.88 6.41
N ALA A 127 0.07 -12.82 6.23
CA ALA A 127 -0.22 -11.78 5.24
C ALA A 127 -0.14 -12.31 3.80
N LEU A 128 0.83 -13.17 3.50
CA LEU A 128 0.95 -13.85 2.21
C LEU A 128 -0.23 -14.78 1.95
N GLU A 129 -0.62 -15.61 2.94
CA GLU A 129 -1.78 -16.52 2.82
C GLU A 129 -3.06 -15.76 2.53
N GLN A 130 -3.29 -14.63 3.19
CA GLN A 130 -4.43 -13.77 2.90
C GLN A 130 -4.40 -13.27 1.45
N ALA A 131 -3.22 -12.85 0.95
CA ALA A 131 -3.05 -12.42 -0.43
C ALA A 131 -3.32 -13.55 -1.42
N LEU A 132 -2.77 -14.74 -1.16
CA LEU A 132 -2.96 -15.94 -1.98
C LEU A 132 -4.44 -16.32 -2.07
N HIS A 133 -5.13 -16.33 -0.92
CA HIS A 133 -6.56 -16.66 -0.86
C HIS A 133 -7.41 -15.62 -1.60
N SER A 134 -7.15 -14.34 -1.40
CA SER A 134 -7.91 -13.25 -2.04
C SER A 134 -7.73 -13.20 -3.55
N ARG A 135 -6.65 -13.79 -4.08
CA ARG A 135 -6.27 -13.77 -5.50
C ARG A 135 -6.27 -15.12 -6.20
N GLN A 136 -6.82 -16.16 -5.56
CA GLN A 136 -6.75 -17.52 -6.05
C GLN A 136 -7.33 -17.70 -7.47
N SER A 137 -8.45 -17.06 -7.76
CA SER A 137 -9.14 -17.14 -9.07
C SER A 137 -8.55 -16.21 -10.15
N GLU A 138 -7.72 -15.27 -9.77
CA GLU A 138 -7.23 -14.20 -10.66
C GLU A 138 -5.76 -14.39 -11.08
N ARG A 139 -5.09 -15.44 -10.60
CA ARG A 139 -3.66 -15.70 -10.88
C ARG A 139 -3.48 -16.43 -12.20
N ASN A 140 -3.34 -15.66 -13.28
CA ASN A 140 -3.00 -16.18 -14.60
C ASN A 140 -1.56 -15.76 -14.97
N GLY A 141 -0.65 -16.72 -14.98
CA GLY A 141 0.76 -16.51 -15.35
C GLY A 141 1.73 -16.41 -14.16
N THR A 142 2.97 -16.07 -14.44
CA THR A 142 4.04 -15.96 -13.44
C THR A 142 3.86 -14.71 -12.57
N LEU A 143 3.67 -14.92 -11.28
CA LEU A 143 3.70 -13.86 -10.27
C LEU A 143 5.11 -13.79 -9.67
N VAL A 144 5.68 -12.60 -9.62
CA VAL A 144 6.92 -12.32 -8.89
C VAL A 144 6.56 -11.69 -7.54
N HIS A 145 7.15 -12.19 -6.47
CA HIS A 145 7.03 -11.60 -5.14
C HIS A 145 8.37 -11.01 -4.72
N HIS A 146 8.41 -9.70 -4.55
CA HIS A 146 9.60 -8.97 -4.14
C HIS A 146 9.49 -8.50 -2.67
N SER A 147 10.57 -8.68 -1.92
CA SER A 147 10.69 -8.20 -0.54
C SER A 147 12.10 -7.68 -0.28
N ASP A 148 12.28 -6.98 0.83
CA ASP A 148 13.61 -6.70 1.34
C ASP A 148 14.31 -8.00 1.80
N ARG A 149 15.58 -7.89 2.21
CA ARG A 149 16.37 -9.00 2.75
C ARG A 149 16.13 -9.27 4.23
N GLY A 150 14.95 -8.92 4.75
CA GLY A 150 14.56 -9.23 6.12
C GLY A 150 14.61 -10.74 6.39
N SER A 151 15.08 -11.14 7.56
CA SER A 151 15.22 -12.57 7.95
C SER A 151 13.91 -13.34 7.85
N GLN A 152 12.77 -12.66 7.97
CA GLN A 152 11.43 -13.23 7.86
C GLN A 152 11.12 -13.68 6.44
N TYR A 153 11.47 -12.87 5.44
CA TYR A 153 11.20 -13.12 4.02
C TYR A 153 12.18 -14.09 3.36
N VAL A 154 13.41 -14.20 3.89
CA VAL A 154 14.41 -15.17 3.41
C VAL A 154 14.41 -16.47 4.19
N SER A 155 13.44 -16.68 5.08
CA SER A 155 13.30 -17.94 5.82
C SER A 155 12.91 -19.09 4.88
N ILE A 156 13.38 -20.30 5.18
CA ILE A 156 13.05 -21.51 4.41
C ILE A 156 11.55 -21.67 4.24
N ARG A 157 10.78 -21.55 5.32
CA ARG A 157 9.30 -21.68 5.30
C ARG A 157 8.63 -20.68 4.35
N TYR A 158 9.12 -19.44 4.30
CA TYR A 158 8.56 -18.42 3.41
C TYR A 158 8.89 -18.74 1.94
N SER A 159 10.13 -19.14 1.66
CA SER A 159 10.57 -19.52 0.31
C SER A 159 9.88 -20.78 -0.20
N GLU A 160 9.72 -21.80 0.65
CA GLU A 160 8.96 -23.01 0.32
C GLU A 160 7.51 -22.68 0.00
N ARG A 161 6.88 -21.82 0.79
CA ARG A 161 5.49 -21.42 0.55
C ARG A 161 5.28 -20.66 -0.75
N LEU A 162 6.23 -19.79 -1.14
CA LEU A 162 6.21 -19.14 -2.45
C LEU A 162 6.33 -20.17 -3.58
N ALA A 163 7.25 -21.13 -3.45
CA ALA A 163 7.46 -22.19 -4.43
C ALA A 163 6.20 -23.07 -4.59
N GLU A 164 5.56 -23.50 -3.48
CA GLU A 164 4.30 -24.24 -3.49
C GLU A 164 3.17 -23.48 -4.20
N ALA A 165 3.15 -22.16 -4.05
CA ALA A 165 2.18 -21.30 -4.72
C ALA A 165 2.53 -20.97 -6.17
N GLY A 166 3.66 -21.46 -6.70
CA GLY A 166 4.15 -21.14 -8.05
C GLY A 166 4.55 -19.68 -8.22
N ILE A 167 5.02 -19.04 -7.15
CA ILE A 167 5.43 -17.64 -7.12
C ILE A 167 6.95 -17.55 -7.18
N GLU A 168 7.44 -16.70 -8.07
CA GLU A 168 8.86 -16.47 -8.23
C GLU A 168 9.37 -15.46 -7.18
N PRO A 169 10.32 -15.86 -6.29
CA PRO A 169 10.86 -14.93 -5.32
C PRO A 169 11.85 -13.96 -5.97
N SER A 170 11.82 -12.70 -5.52
CA SER A 170 12.80 -11.66 -5.80
C SER A 170 13.16 -10.97 -4.49
N VAL A 171 14.44 -10.75 -4.24
CA VAL A 171 14.95 -10.18 -2.99
C VAL A 171 15.86 -9.00 -3.29
N GLY A 172 15.60 -7.86 -2.67
CA GLY A 172 16.39 -6.66 -2.81
C GLY A 172 17.83 -6.81 -2.27
N SER A 173 18.67 -5.87 -2.60
CA SER A 173 20.05 -5.81 -2.10
C SER A 173 20.10 -5.49 -0.60
N ARG A 174 21.20 -5.86 0.06
CA ARG A 174 21.35 -5.63 1.50
C ARG A 174 21.57 -4.13 1.78
N GLY A 175 20.63 -3.52 2.51
CA GLY A 175 20.76 -2.13 2.96
C GLY A 175 20.37 -1.07 1.91
N ASP A 176 19.80 -1.44 0.76
CA ASP A 176 19.30 -0.48 -0.21
C ASP A 176 17.78 -0.28 -0.05
N SER A 177 17.41 0.87 0.51
CA SER A 177 16.01 1.26 0.71
C SER A 177 15.26 1.55 -0.61
N TYR A 178 15.95 1.71 -1.73
CA TYR A 178 15.30 1.91 -3.03
C TYR A 178 14.75 0.62 -3.63
N ASP A 179 15.26 -0.52 -3.20
CA ASP A 179 14.87 -1.82 -3.74
C ASP A 179 13.44 -2.24 -3.33
N ASN A 180 12.81 -1.55 -2.33
CA ASN A 180 11.42 -1.78 -1.93
C ASN A 180 10.62 -0.48 -1.76
N ALA A 181 10.95 0.55 -2.55
CA ALA A 181 10.43 1.92 -2.39
C ALA A 181 8.89 2.02 -2.43
N LEU A 182 8.19 1.12 -3.13
CA LEU A 182 6.72 1.13 -3.17
C LEU A 182 6.14 0.66 -1.83
N ALA A 183 6.62 -0.45 -1.27
CA ALA A 183 6.14 -0.95 0.00
C ALA A 183 6.48 0.02 1.14
N GLU A 184 7.69 0.59 1.14
CA GLU A 184 8.08 1.67 2.08
C GLU A 184 7.17 2.90 1.96
N THR A 185 6.76 3.25 0.72
CA THR A 185 5.83 4.37 0.49
C THR A 185 4.48 4.08 1.14
N ILE A 186 3.95 2.87 1.02
CA ILE A 186 2.66 2.49 1.62
C ILE A 186 2.76 2.44 3.14
N ASN A 187 3.85 1.90 3.69
CA ASN A 187 4.13 1.96 5.12
C ASN A 187 4.20 3.40 5.64
N GLY A 188 4.83 4.30 4.88
CA GLY A 188 4.88 5.73 5.21
C GLY A 188 3.52 6.41 5.19
N LEU A 189 2.64 6.06 4.24
CA LEU A 189 1.26 6.54 4.20
C LEU A 189 0.44 6.00 5.38
N TYR A 190 0.53 4.72 5.67
CA TYR A 190 -0.10 4.08 6.81
C TYR A 190 0.28 4.77 8.13
N LYS A 191 1.57 4.98 8.35
CA LYS A 191 2.06 5.69 9.53
C LYS A 191 1.52 7.13 9.62
N ALA A 192 1.60 7.88 8.53
CA ALA A 192 1.22 9.28 8.53
C ALA A 192 -0.30 9.48 8.62
N GLU A 193 -1.09 8.67 7.90
CA GLU A 193 -2.53 8.83 7.77
C GLU A 193 -3.31 8.20 8.93
N LEU A 194 -2.79 7.13 9.53
CA LEU A 194 -3.45 6.41 10.62
C LEU A 194 -2.68 6.49 11.93
N ILE A 195 -1.46 5.92 11.95
CA ILE A 195 -0.78 5.60 13.21
C ILE A 195 -0.42 6.86 14.01
N HIS A 196 0.22 7.83 13.40
CA HIS A 196 0.61 9.08 14.08
C HIS A 196 -0.60 9.97 14.42
N ARG A 197 -1.67 9.87 13.64
CA ARG A 197 -2.86 10.71 13.87
C ARG A 197 -3.75 10.23 15.00
N ARG A 198 -3.83 8.90 15.21
CA ARG A 198 -4.70 8.30 16.24
C ARG A 198 -3.93 7.85 17.48
N ALA A 199 -2.62 8.14 17.54
CA ALA A 199 -1.83 7.87 18.73
C ALA A 199 -2.38 8.64 19.97
N PRO A 200 -2.21 8.10 21.19
CA PRO A 200 -1.48 6.87 21.53
C PRO A 200 -2.31 5.59 21.37
N TRP A 201 -1.65 4.50 20.96
CA TRP A 201 -2.28 3.19 20.81
C TRP A 201 -2.23 2.40 22.11
N LYS A 202 -3.36 1.87 22.57
CA LYS A 202 -3.41 1.13 23.83
C LYS A 202 -3.11 -0.37 23.65
N THR A 203 -3.71 -0.99 22.65
CA THR A 203 -3.66 -2.45 22.45
C THR A 203 -3.40 -2.83 21.00
N MET A 204 -2.94 -4.07 20.76
CA MET A 204 -2.83 -4.67 19.44
C MET A 204 -4.19 -4.70 18.72
N ALA A 205 -5.26 -5.11 19.43
CA ALA A 205 -6.59 -5.19 18.84
C ALA A 205 -7.09 -3.82 18.30
N ALA A 206 -6.76 -2.73 19.00
CA ALA A 206 -7.09 -1.39 18.52
C ALA A 206 -6.32 -1.03 17.24
N VAL A 207 -5.04 -1.43 17.14
CA VAL A 207 -4.24 -1.26 15.91
C VAL A 207 -4.81 -2.12 14.78
N GLU A 208 -5.16 -3.37 15.06
CA GLU A 208 -5.68 -4.31 14.06
C GLU A 208 -7.00 -3.84 13.47
N LEU A 209 -7.97 -3.44 14.31
CA LEU A 209 -9.25 -2.88 13.85
C LEU A 209 -9.05 -1.62 13.00
N ALA A 210 -8.22 -0.70 13.45
CA ALA A 210 -7.94 0.53 12.72
C ALA A 210 -7.19 0.25 11.40
N THR A 211 -6.33 -0.77 11.37
CA THR A 211 -5.65 -1.21 10.14
C THR A 211 -6.65 -1.78 9.15
N LEU A 212 -7.60 -2.60 9.59
CA LEU A 212 -8.69 -3.12 8.76
C LEU A 212 -9.47 -1.97 8.09
N GLU A 213 -9.90 -0.98 8.88
CA GLU A 213 -10.61 0.21 8.37
C GLU A 213 -9.77 0.99 7.36
N TRP A 214 -8.48 1.20 7.67
CA TRP A 214 -7.58 1.95 6.79
C TRP A 214 -7.30 1.20 5.49
N VAL A 215 -7.06 -0.11 5.51
CA VAL A 215 -6.85 -0.93 4.30
C VAL A 215 -8.11 -0.93 3.42
N ALA A 216 -9.30 -1.08 4.02
CA ALA A 216 -10.55 -1.00 3.28
C ALA A 216 -10.71 0.37 2.60
N TRP A 217 -10.49 1.45 3.34
CA TRP A 217 -10.52 2.80 2.77
C TRP A 217 -9.41 3.02 1.73
N PHE A 218 -8.18 2.59 1.99
CA PHE A 218 -7.06 2.71 1.07
C PHE A 218 -7.37 2.07 -0.28
N ASN A 219 -7.90 0.86 -0.27
CA ASN A 219 -8.19 0.11 -1.48
C ASN A 219 -9.41 0.66 -2.25
N HIS A 220 -10.45 1.09 -1.57
CA HIS A 220 -11.75 1.41 -2.20
C HIS A 220 -12.04 2.90 -2.33
N HIS A 221 -11.36 3.75 -1.58
CA HIS A 221 -11.70 5.18 -1.54
C HIS A 221 -10.51 6.12 -1.70
N ARG A 222 -9.29 5.66 -1.37
CA ARG A 222 -8.14 6.54 -1.40
C ARG A 222 -7.68 6.86 -2.82
N LEU A 223 -7.72 8.15 -3.19
CA LEU A 223 -7.20 8.61 -4.47
C LEU A 223 -5.66 8.54 -4.50
N LEU A 224 -5.11 7.83 -5.48
CA LEU A 224 -3.68 7.67 -5.70
C LEU A 224 -3.26 8.37 -7.00
N GLU A 225 -2.37 9.36 -6.89
CA GLU A 225 -1.85 10.11 -8.03
C GLU A 225 -1.21 9.22 -9.10
N PRO A 226 -0.34 8.24 -8.75
CA PRO A 226 0.36 7.45 -9.75
C PRO A 226 -0.52 6.54 -10.61
N ILE A 227 -1.78 6.35 -10.23
CA ILE A 227 -2.77 5.58 -11.00
C ILE A 227 -3.94 6.47 -11.49
N GLY A 228 -3.69 7.79 -11.61
CA GLY A 228 -4.68 8.72 -12.18
C GLY A 228 -5.71 9.26 -11.19
N TYR A 229 -5.39 9.35 -9.91
CA TYR A 229 -6.29 9.83 -8.86
C TYR A 229 -7.60 9.04 -8.76
N ILE A 230 -7.50 7.74 -8.90
CA ILE A 230 -8.56 6.78 -8.61
C ILE A 230 -8.16 5.84 -7.48
N PRO A 231 -9.09 5.15 -6.83
CA PRO A 231 -8.78 4.12 -5.85
C PRO A 231 -8.14 2.87 -6.48
N PRO A 232 -7.27 2.15 -5.75
CA PRO A 232 -6.67 0.89 -6.21
C PRO A 232 -7.66 -0.13 -6.78
N ALA A 233 -8.76 -0.38 -6.10
CA ALA A 233 -9.78 -1.34 -6.56
C ALA A 233 -10.46 -0.88 -7.86
N GLU A 234 -10.64 0.43 -8.06
CA GLU A 234 -11.21 0.98 -9.30
C GLU A 234 -10.23 0.84 -10.47
N ALA A 235 -8.93 1.09 -10.23
CA ALA A 235 -7.90 0.90 -11.25
C ALA A 235 -7.87 -0.55 -11.76
N GLU A 236 -7.96 -1.50 -10.85
CA GLU A 236 -7.98 -2.92 -11.17
C GLU A 236 -9.29 -3.33 -11.90
N ALA A 237 -10.44 -2.85 -11.43
CA ALA A 237 -11.72 -3.09 -12.10
C ALA A 237 -11.74 -2.50 -13.52
N ASN A 238 -11.08 -1.36 -13.75
CA ASN A 238 -10.95 -0.78 -15.08
C ASN A 238 -10.13 -1.68 -16.01
N TYR A 239 -9.04 -2.27 -15.51
CA TYR A 239 -8.24 -3.22 -16.28
C TYR A 239 -9.06 -4.42 -16.75
N TYR A 240 -9.79 -5.08 -15.86
CA TYR A 240 -10.61 -6.23 -16.21
C TYR A 240 -11.77 -5.87 -17.13
N ARG A 241 -12.37 -4.70 -16.97
CA ARG A 241 -13.41 -4.21 -17.92
C ARG A 241 -12.86 -4.00 -19.32
N HIS A 242 -11.65 -3.48 -19.47
CA HIS A 242 -11.01 -3.31 -20.77
C HIS A 242 -10.71 -4.66 -21.42
N LEU A 243 -10.23 -5.65 -20.66
CA LEU A 243 -10.03 -7.00 -21.19
C LEU A 243 -11.31 -7.68 -21.66
N ALA A 244 -12.43 -7.47 -20.96
CA ALA A 244 -13.72 -8.04 -21.31
C ALA A 244 -14.43 -7.30 -22.47
N SER A 245 -13.88 -6.19 -22.95
CA SER A 245 -14.47 -5.39 -24.03
C SER A 245 -14.27 -6.07 -25.38
N PRO A 246 -15.29 -6.18 -26.27
CA PRO A 246 -15.17 -6.84 -27.56
C PRO A 246 -14.08 -6.29 -28.49
N VAL A 247 -13.67 -5.03 -28.28
CA VAL A 247 -12.60 -4.38 -29.05
C VAL A 247 -11.22 -4.97 -28.73
N ALA A 248 -11.00 -5.48 -27.53
CA ALA A 248 -9.75 -6.12 -27.12
C ALA A 248 -9.63 -7.58 -27.61
N MET A 249 -10.75 -8.20 -27.97
CA MET A 249 -10.78 -9.58 -28.50
C MET A 249 -10.55 -9.65 -30.04
N ALA A 250 -10.46 -8.50 -30.72
CA ALA A 250 -10.31 -8.40 -32.18
C ALA A 250 -8.91 -7.95 -32.61
N ALA A 251 -7.97 -7.76 -31.70
CA ALA A 251 -6.57 -7.42 -31.92
C ALA A 251 -5.64 -8.54 -31.49
#